data_cd59e964f1cc56fb7c019f9116f8bc84
#
_entry.id   cd59e964f1cc56fb7c019f9116f8bc84
#
_cell.length_a   1.000
_cell.length_b   1.000
_cell.length_c   1.000
_cell.angle_alpha   90.00
_cell.angle_beta   90.00
_cell.angle_gamma   90.00
#
_symmetry.space_group_name_H-M   'P 1'
#
loop_
_entity.id
_entity.type
_entity.pdbx_description
1 polymer ?
#
loop_
_entity_poly.entity_id
_entity_poly.type
_entity_poly.pdbx_seq_one_letter_code
_entity_poly.pdbx_strand_id
1 'polypeptide(L)'
;METLTFDSHDLDVTEDFLSRAYARMRIASGTPGSTRARIHRAGIPTVSVDELALDFEMAYSVSPLGRICLCVVHEGTVRDHGFRGVEDSFGPGDVVLFAPPDLPYAGRICNARYNITMLDPALLAQVAGDGSRPVRLTGHRPRSAAAARHLSRTIAHLRDDVLSDAEIADQPLIAATAAQHLAASVLAAFPNTALDGPAAHGADAHPAVLRRALAYIDDHADQPVTVADIAAAAHVTVRALQYAFRRHLDTTPLAQLRRVRLAHAHHELVAAGPGEVTVTEIAARWGFHHPGRFASLYRDTYRKAPHETLAGG
;
A
#
# COMPACT_ATOMS: atom_id res chain seq x y z
N MET A 1 0.05 -18.09 -29.04
CA MET A 1 -0.53 -16.76 -28.78
C MET A 1 -2.05 -16.81 -28.88
N GLU A 2 -2.81 -16.10 -28.04
CA GLU A 2 -4.26 -15.94 -28.15
C GLU A 2 -4.57 -14.55 -28.68
N THR A 3 -5.41 -14.45 -29.72
CA THR A 3 -5.92 -13.17 -30.24
C THR A 3 -7.42 -13.19 -30.30
N LEU A 4 -8.04 -12.05 -30.01
CA LEU A 4 -9.49 -11.92 -30.06
C LEU A 4 -9.83 -10.50 -30.49
N THR A 5 -10.79 -10.37 -31.42
CA THR A 5 -11.27 -9.07 -31.90
C THR A 5 -12.79 -9.01 -31.76
N PHE A 6 -13.28 -7.89 -31.28
CA PHE A 6 -14.71 -7.60 -31.11
C PHE A 6 -15.02 -6.18 -31.58
N ASP A 7 -16.10 -6.02 -32.33
CA ASP A 7 -16.65 -4.74 -32.76
C ASP A 7 -18.18 -4.84 -32.78
N SER A 8 -18.86 -4.05 -31.97
CA SER A 8 -20.32 -4.06 -31.88
C SER A 8 -20.87 -2.65 -31.59
N HIS A 9 -22.10 -2.42 -32.05
CA HIS A 9 -22.92 -1.26 -31.71
C HIS A 9 -24.07 -1.62 -30.76
N ASP A 10 -24.20 -2.88 -30.39
CA ASP A 10 -25.23 -3.40 -29.51
C ASP A 10 -24.71 -3.57 -28.09
N LEU A 11 -25.42 -2.99 -27.12
CA LEU A 11 -25.02 -2.98 -25.72
C LEU A 11 -25.13 -4.38 -25.07
N ASP A 12 -26.20 -5.12 -25.40
CA ASP A 12 -26.43 -6.46 -24.83
C ASP A 12 -25.39 -7.46 -25.36
N VAL A 13 -25.08 -7.37 -26.66
CA VAL A 13 -24.00 -8.16 -27.29
C VAL A 13 -22.64 -7.80 -26.67
N THR A 14 -22.44 -6.53 -26.35
CA THR A 14 -21.21 -6.05 -25.68
C THR A 14 -21.15 -6.58 -24.24
N GLU A 15 -22.24 -6.54 -23.47
CA GLU A 15 -22.31 -7.09 -22.10
C GLU A 15 -22.00 -8.58 -22.09
N ASP A 16 -22.63 -9.33 -22.99
CA ASP A 16 -22.40 -10.78 -23.12
C ASP A 16 -20.95 -11.12 -23.47
N PHE A 17 -20.36 -10.35 -24.38
CA PHE A 17 -18.96 -10.52 -24.76
C PHE A 17 -18.03 -10.25 -23.59
N LEU A 18 -18.16 -9.09 -22.95
CA LEU A 18 -17.34 -8.68 -21.82
C LEU A 18 -17.49 -9.64 -20.63
N SER A 19 -18.72 -10.14 -20.38
CA SER A 19 -18.97 -11.12 -19.31
C SER A 19 -18.28 -12.46 -19.56
N ARG A 20 -18.14 -12.88 -20.81
CA ARG A 20 -17.40 -14.09 -21.18
C ARG A 20 -15.89 -13.89 -21.21
N ALA A 21 -15.44 -12.71 -21.68
CA ALA A 21 -14.02 -12.42 -21.86
C ALA A 21 -13.29 -12.09 -20.55
N TYR A 22 -13.98 -11.56 -19.55
CA TYR A 22 -13.37 -11.10 -18.28
C TYR A 22 -13.98 -11.79 -17.06
N ALA A 23 -15.14 -11.32 -16.64
CA ALA A 23 -15.94 -11.87 -15.55
C ALA A 23 -17.37 -11.36 -15.68
N ARG A 24 -18.30 -12.01 -15.00
CA ARG A 24 -19.69 -11.57 -14.98
C ARG A 24 -19.77 -10.08 -14.65
N MET A 25 -20.36 -9.32 -15.56
CA MET A 25 -20.54 -7.88 -15.39
C MET A 25 -21.91 -7.43 -15.89
N ARG A 26 -22.28 -6.24 -15.46
CA ARG A 26 -23.42 -5.48 -15.97
C ARG A 26 -22.90 -4.18 -16.54
N ILE A 27 -23.40 -3.81 -17.70
CA ILE A 27 -23.13 -2.52 -18.32
C ILE A 27 -24.44 -1.78 -18.60
N ALA A 28 -24.37 -0.44 -18.60
CA ALA A 28 -25.48 0.41 -18.97
C ALA A 28 -24.96 1.64 -19.68
N SER A 29 -25.69 2.14 -20.69
CA SER A 29 -25.42 3.41 -21.32
C SER A 29 -26.45 4.43 -20.84
N GLY A 30 -25.99 5.60 -20.40
CA GLY A 30 -26.84 6.73 -20.03
C GLY A 30 -27.22 7.65 -21.20
N THR A 31 -26.62 7.46 -22.38
CA THR A 31 -26.76 8.36 -23.53
C THR A 31 -27.44 7.66 -24.69
N PRO A 32 -28.54 8.17 -25.22
CA PRO A 32 -29.10 7.72 -26.49
C PRO A 32 -28.12 8.03 -27.64
N GLY A 33 -27.70 7.05 -28.39
CA GLY A 33 -26.78 7.23 -29.50
C GLY A 33 -25.98 5.98 -29.86
N SER A 34 -24.92 6.14 -30.61
CA SER A 34 -24.04 5.02 -30.99
C SER A 34 -23.33 4.48 -29.77
N THR A 35 -23.44 3.16 -29.54
CA THR A 35 -22.80 2.43 -28.44
C THR A 35 -21.67 1.55 -28.99
N ARG A 36 -20.81 2.10 -29.85
CA ARG A 36 -19.74 1.29 -30.46
C ARG A 36 -18.66 0.93 -29.47
N ALA A 37 -18.44 -0.36 -29.31
CA ALA A 37 -17.37 -0.94 -28.54
C ALA A 37 -16.43 -1.72 -29.46
N ARG A 38 -15.13 -1.39 -29.44
CA ARG A 38 -14.09 -2.12 -30.15
C ARG A 38 -13.08 -2.64 -29.14
N ILE A 39 -12.78 -3.93 -29.24
CA ILE A 39 -11.84 -4.60 -28.35
C ILE A 39 -10.92 -5.47 -29.18
N HIS A 40 -9.62 -5.31 -28.94
CA HIS A 40 -8.60 -6.18 -29.50
C HIS A 40 -7.76 -6.73 -28.36
N ARG A 41 -7.68 -8.05 -28.24
CA ARG A 41 -6.86 -8.77 -27.28
C ARG A 41 -5.71 -9.45 -27.97
N ALA A 42 -4.51 -9.33 -27.41
CA ALA A 42 -3.39 -10.21 -27.69
C ALA A 42 -2.81 -10.73 -26.37
N GLY A 43 -2.46 -12.02 -26.31
CA GLY A 43 -1.99 -12.59 -25.06
C GLY A 43 -1.20 -13.89 -25.20
N ILE A 44 -0.46 -14.15 -24.15
CA ILE A 44 0.20 -15.41 -23.82
C ILE A 44 -0.50 -16.02 -22.58
N PRO A 45 -0.28 -17.27 -22.20
CA PRO A 45 -1.08 -17.93 -21.15
C PRO A 45 -1.17 -17.17 -19.81
N THR A 46 -0.15 -16.42 -19.44
CA THR A 46 -0.06 -15.74 -18.13
C THR A 46 -0.39 -14.25 -18.17
N VAL A 47 -0.33 -13.63 -19.36
CA VAL A 47 -0.54 -12.19 -19.54
C VAL A 47 -1.33 -11.92 -20.82
N SER A 48 -2.30 -11.01 -20.75
CA SER A 48 -2.91 -10.42 -21.95
C SER A 48 -2.90 -8.91 -21.89
N VAL A 49 -2.86 -8.29 -23.07
CA VAL A 49 -3.07 -6.85 -23.25
C VAL A 49 -4.27 -6.67 -24.18
N ASP A 50 -5.27 -5.98 -23.68
CA ASP A 50 -6.48 -5.67 -24.42
C ASP A 50 -6.50 -4.18 -24.73
N GLU A 51 -6.76 -3.81 -25.95
CA GLU A 51 -7.02 -2.44 -26.39
C GLU A 51 -8.53 -2.24 -26.50
N LEU A 52 -9.07 -1.30 -25.77
CA LEU A 52 -10.50 -1.00 -25.76
C LEU A 52 -10.74 0.44 -26.23
N ALA A 53 -11.69 0.60 -27.14
CA ALA A 53 -12.21 1.87 -27.58
C ALA A 53 -13.74 1.86 -27.43
N LEU A 54 -14.25 2.71 -26.54
CA LEU A 54 -15.67 2.89 -26.28
C LEU A 54 -16.07 4.32 -26.67
N ASP A 55 -16.86 4.43 -27.73
CA ASP A 55 -17.27 5.71 -28.29
C ASP A 55 -18.56 6.23 -27.59
N PHE A 56 -18.82 5.80 -26.33
CA PHE A 56 -20.00 6.17 -25.53
C PHE A 56 -19.69 6.17 -24.02
N GLU A 57 -20.63 6.66 -23.22
CA GLU A 57 -20.55 6.55 -21.76
C GLU A 57 -21.12 5.22 -21.31
N MET A 58 -20.32 4.42 -20.62
CA MET A 58 -20.69 3.09 -20.13
C MET A 58 -20.50 3.01 -18.61
N ALA A 59 -21.59 2.88 -17.88
CA ALA A 59 -21.53 2.43 -16.49
C ALA A 59 -21.29 0.91 -16.45
N TYR A 60 -20.47 0.47 -15.53
CA TYR A 60 -20.14 -0.95 -15.36
C TYR A 60 -20.14 -1.38 -13.90
N SER A 61 -20.49 -2.64 -13.66
CA SER A 61 -20.32 -3.35 -12.40
C SER A 61 -19.77 -4.74 -12.68
N VAL A 62 -18.63 -5.09 -12.12
CA VAL A 62 -17.82 -6.26 -12.46
C VAL A 62 -17.62 -7.12 -11.21
N SER A 63 -17.87 -8.42 -11.34
CA SER A 63 -17.54 -9.41 -10.31
C SER A 63 -16.01 -9.59 -10.19
N PRO A 64 -15.50 -10.20 -9.11
CA PRO A 64 -14.06 -10.44 -8.95
C PRO A 64 -13.46 -11.15 -10.17
N LEU A 65 -12.36 -10.59 -10.69
CA LEU A 65 -11.70 -11.09 -11.90
C LEU A 65 -10.81 -12.32 -11.66
N GLY A 66 -10.35 -12.54 -10.43
CA GLY A 66 -9.35 -13.56 -10.10
C GLY A 66 -7.96 -13.28 -10.68
N ARG A 67 -7.78 -12.18 -11.42
CA ARG A 67 -6.54 -11.75 -12.06
C ARG A 67 -6.21 -10.31 -11.68
N ILE A 68 -4.94 -9.93 -11.76
CA ILE A 68 -4.54 -8.53 -11.63
C ILE A 68 -4.94 -7.83 -12.91
N CYS A 69 -5.68 -6.73 -12.78
CA CYS A 69 -6.20 -5.93 -13.89
C CYS A 69 -5.63 -4.51 -13.80
N LEU A 70 -4.71 -4.19 -14.68
CA LEU A 70 -4.14 -2.85 -14.82
C LEU A 70 -4.84 -2.13 -15.96
N CYS A 71 -5.14 -0.86 -15.75
CA CYS A 71 -5.69 0.03 -16.78
C CYS A 71 -4.70 1.16 -17.08
N VAL A 72 -4.49 1.42 -18.36
CA VAL A 72 -3.76 2.60 -18.88
C VAL A 72 -4.73 3.40 -19.72
N VAL A 73 -5.06 4.60 -19.30
CA VAL A 73 -5.98 5.50 -20.03
C VAL A 73 -5.18 6.30 -21.06
N HIS A 74 -5.63 6.28 -22.31
CA HIS A 74 -5.03 7.04 -23.42
C HIS A 74 -5.86 8.27 -23.78
N GLU A 75 -7.18 8.10 -23.89
CA GLU A 75 -8.14 9.16 -24.20
C GLU A 75 -9.42 8.98 -23.36
N GLY A 76 -10.16 10.05 -23.12
CA GLY A 76 -11.36 10.02 -22.31
C GLY A 76 -11.09 9.89 -20.82
N THR A 77 -12.06 9.40 -20.06
CA THR A 77 -11.94 9.27 -18.60
C THR A 77 -12.66 8.03 -18.07
N VAL A 78 -12.15 7.50 -16.94
CA VAL A 78 -12.86 6.56 -16.07
C VAL A 78 -13.28 7.33 -14.82
N ARG A 79 -14.57 7.37 -14.51
CA ARG A 79 -15.15 8.12 -13.40
C ARG A 79 -15.83 7.21 -12.41
N ASP A 80 -15.99 7.71 -11.19
CA ASP A 80 -16.74 7.05 -10.12
C ASP A 80 -16.27 5.59 -9.93
N HIS A 81 -14.99 5.33 -10.20
CA HIS A 81 -14.43 4.00 -10.09
C HIS A 81 -14.25 3.64 -8.61
N GLY A 82 -14.92 2.58 -8.17
CA GLY A 82 -14.93 2.21 -6.77
C GLY A 82 -14.81 0.72 -6.51
N PHE A 83 -14.07 0.39 -5.45
CA PHE A 83 -14.00 -0.93 -4.83
C PHE A 83 -13.67 -0.78 -3.34
N ARG A 84 -14.36 -1.52 -2.47
CA ARG A 84 -14.09 -1.62 -1.01
C ARG A 84 -13.78 -0.27 -0.31
N GLY A 85 -14.61 0.76 -0.58
CA GLY A 85 -14.46 2.09 0.03
C GLY A 85 -13.37 2.97 -0.58
N VAL A 86 -12.74 2.54 -1.66
CA VAL A 86 -11.94 3.38 -2.54
C VAL A 86 -12.85 3.96 -3.61
N GLU A 87 -12.79 5.26 -3.84
CA GLU A 87 -13.42 5.95 -4.97
C GLU A 87 -12.36 6.82 -5.65
N ASP A 88 -12.25 6.74 -6.98
CA ASP A 88 -11.27 7.49 -7.75
C ASP A 88 -11.75 7.74 -9.18
N SER A 89 -11.05 8.62 -9.89
CA SER A 89 -11.27 8.90 -11.31
C SER A 89 -9.92 9.02 -12.02
N PHE A 90 -9.87 8.52 -13.26
CA PHE A 90 -8.65 8.39 -14.04
C PHE A 90 -8.78 9.08 -15.38
N GLY A 91 -7.70 9.67 -15.86
CA GLY A 91 -7.62 10.35 -17.14
C GLY A 91 -6.39 9.94 -17.96
N PRO A 92 -6.18 10.59 -19.11
CA PRO A 92 -5.07 10.26 -20.01
C PRO A 92 -3.70 10.29 -19.33
N GLY A 93 -2.93 9.20 -19.48
CA GLY A 93 -1.62 9.01 -18.88
C GLY A 93 -1.66 8.30 -17.51
N ASP A 94 -2.83 8.14 -16.89
CA ASP A 94 -2.95 7.37 -15.66
C ASP A 94 -2.75 5.87 -15.91
N VAL A 95 -2.00 5.25 -14.99
CA VAL A 95 -1.85 3.79 -14.86
C VAL A 95 -2.38 3.39 -13.50
N VAL A 96 -3.34 2.47 -13.45
CA VAL A 96 -4.01 2.10 -12.21
C VAL A 96 -4.28 0.60 -12.13
N LEU A 97 -4.35 0.09 -10.89
CA LEU A 97 -4.95 -1.22 -10.62
C LEU A 97 -6.46 -1.00 -10.45
N PHE A 98 -7.29 -1.65 -11.26
CA PHE A 98 -8.74 -1.47 -11.16
C PHE A 98 -9.28 -1.98 -9.84
N ALA A 99 -8.94 -3.22 -9.47
CA ALA A 99 -9.28 -3.77 -8.16
C ALA A 99 -8.33 -4.90 -7.78
N PRO A 100 -8.20 -5.23 -6.49
CA PRO A 100 -7.67 -6.51 -6.07
C PRO A 100 -8.41 -7.67 -6.76
N PRO A 101 -7.72 -8.79 -7.10
CA PRO A 101 -8.29 -9.90 -7.86
C PRO A 101 -9.57 -10.51 -7.26
N ASP A 102 -9.70 -10.44 -5.94
CA ASP A 102 -10.77 -11.01 -5.12
C ASP A 102 -11.93 -10.04 -4.83
N LEU A 103 -11.89 -8.81 -5.34
CA LEU A 103 -12.91 -7.81 -5.07
C LEU A 103 -13.71 -7.42 -6.32
N PRO A 104 -15.03 -7.20 -6.18
CA PRO A 104 -15.83 -6.57 -7.21
C PRO A 104 -15.51 -5.06 -7.28
N TYR A 105 -15.80 -4.47 -8.44
CA TYR A 105 -15.64 -3.05 -8.67
C TYR A 105 -16.68 -2.50 -9.64
N ALA A 106 -16.93 -1.20 -9.58
CA ALA A 106 -17.87 -0.51 -10.45
C ALA A 106 -17.34 0.88 -10.83
N GLY A 107 -17.91 1.48 -11.87
CA GLY A 107 -17.54 2.81 -12.33
C GLY A 107 -18.20 3.19 -13.64
N ARG A 108 -17.65 4.23 -14.27
CA ARG A 108 -18.09 4.72 -15.58
C ARG A 108 -16.91 4.97 -16.49
N ILE A 109 -17.00 4.52 -17.72
CA ILE A 109 -16.07 4.86 -18.80
C ILE A 109 -16.75 5.90 -19.68
N CYS A 110 -16.08 7.03 -19.92
CA CYS A 110 -16.65 8.16 -20.67
C CYS A 110 -15.81 8.39 -21.92
N ASN A 111 -16.31 7.93 -23.08
CA ASN A 111 -15.70 8.10 -24.41
C ASN A 111 -14.17 7.84 -24.35
N ALA A 112 -13.77 6.63 -23.98
CA ALA A 112 -12.38 6.38 -23.64
C ALA A 112 -11.72 5.34 -24.56
N ARG A 113 -10.43 5.58 -24.78
CA ARG A 113 -9.47 4.58 -25.29
C ARG A 113 -8.50 4.23 -24.19
N TYR A 114 -8.38 2.97 -23.87
CA TYR A 114 -7.56 2.49 -22.78
C TYR A 114 -7.11 1.04 -23.00
N ASN A 115 -6.04 0.68 -22.33
CA ASN A 115 -5.57 -0.70 -22.33
C ASN A 115 -5.92 -1.36 -20.98
N ILE A 116 -6.35 -2.62 -21.07
CA ILE A 116 -6.43 -3.51 -19.92
C ILE A 116 -5.31 -4.54 -20.04
N THR A 117 -4.45 -4.59 -19.02
CA THR A 117 -3.43 -5.64 -18.92
C THR A 117 -3.81 -6.59 -17.80
N MET A 118 -4.06 -7.84 -18.16
CA MET A 118 -4.42 -8.91 -17.23
C MET A 118 -3.21 -9.79 -16.99
N LEU A 119 -2.86 -10.03 -15.71
CA LEU A 119 -1.79 -10.96 -15.36
C LEU A 119 -2.18 -11.88 -14.22
N ASP A 120 -1.61 -13.10 -14.24
CA ASP A 120 -1.80 -14.08 -13.17
C ASP A 120 -1.11 -13.58 -11.89
N PRO A 121 -1.81 -13.51 -10.74
CA PRO A 121 -1.20 -13.14 -9.46
C PRO A 121 0.00 -14.00 -9.06
N ALA A 122 0.05 -15.27 -9.49
CA ALA A 122 1.16 -16.17 -9.22
C ALA A 122 2.50 -15.67 -9.79
N LEU A 123 2.48 -14.93 -10.90
CA LEU A 123 3.69 -14.31 -11.48
C LEU A 123 4.38 -13.35 -10.51
N LEU A 124 3.62 -12.60 -9.72
CA LEU A 124 4.21 -11.68 -8.73
C LEU A 124 4.98 -12.45 -7.65
N ALA A 125 4.42 -13.57 -7.18
CA ALA A 125 5.07 -14.41 -6.18
C ALA A 125 6.34 -15.08 -6.74
N GLN A 126 6.33 -15.53 -7.99
CA GLN A 126 7.48 -16.11 -8.67
C GLN A 126 8.64 -15.10 -8.80
N VAL A 127 8.32 -13.85 -9.18
CA VAL A 127 9.33 -12.80 -9.36
C VAL A 127 9.85 -12.27 -8.02
N ALA A 128 9.01 -12.22 -7.00
CA ALA A 128 9.39 -11.77 -5.66
C ALA A 128 10.36 -12.73 -4.94
N GLY A 129 10.52 -13.97 -5.44
CA GLY A 129 11.48 -14.95 -4.92
C GLY A 129 11.07 -15.65 -3.62
N ASP A 130 9.88 -15.35 -3.08
CA ASP A 130 9.31 -16.03 -1.91
C ASP A 130 8.00 -16.72 -2.32
N GLY A 131 8.13 -17.88 -2.95
CA GLY A 131 6.99 -18.70 -3.36
C GLY A 131 6.10 -19.22 -2.22
N SER A 132 6.43 -18.89 -0.96
CA SER A 132 5.70 -19.36 0.22
C SER A 132 4.49 -18.49 0.60
N ARG A 133 4.41 -17.25 0.14
CA ARG A 133 3.31 -16.33 0.46
C ARG A 133 2.76 -15.65 -0.79
N PRO A 134 1.43 -15.53 -0.92
CA PRO A 134 0.84 -14.78 -2.03
C PRO A 134 1.21 -13.30 -1.91
N VAL A 135 1.75 -12.75 -2.99
CA VAL A 135 2.05 -11.33 -3.11
C VAL A 135 0.77 -10.58 -3.47
N ARG A 136 0.47 -9.51 -2.74
CA ARG A 136 -0.70 -8.65 -2.97
C ARG A 136 -0.26 -7.21 -3.21
N LEU A 137 -0.92 -6.55 -4.15
CA LEU A 137 -0.81 -5.11 -4.31
C LEU A 137 -1.67 -4.43 -3.23
N THR A 138 -1.08 -3.48 -2.51
CA THR A 138 -1.73 -2.81 -1.35
C THR A 138 -2.22 -1.40 -1.65
N GLY A 139 -1.97 -0.92 -2.88
CA GLY A 139 -2.46 0.36 -3.40
C GLY A 139 -2.84 0.25 -4.87
N HIS A 140 -3.80 1.06 -5.31
CA HIS A 140 -4.32 1.06 -6.68
C HIS A 140 -3.61 2.05 -7.61
N ARG A 141 -2.83 2.99 -7.07
CA ARG A 141 -2.01 3.93 -7.85
C ARG A 141 -0.52 3.61 -7.72
N PRO A 142 0.29 3.85 -8.76
CA PRO A 142 1.75 3.72 -8.68
C PRO A 142 2.35 4.64 -7.61
N ARG A 143 3.47 4.22 -7.03
CA ARG A 143 4.19 4.95 -5.98
C ARG A 143 4.72 6.32 -6.43
N SER A 144 4.93 6.51 -7.73
CA SER A 144 5.41 7.77 -8.31
C SER A 144 5.08 7.88 -9.80
N ALA A 145 5.09 9.10 -10.32
CA ALA A 145 4.94 9.34 -11.77
C ALA A 145 6.04 8.68 -12.61
N ALA A 146 7.25 8.54 -12.08
CA ALA A 146 8.34 7.83 -12.77
C ALA A 146 8.04 6.32 -12.87
N ALA A 147 7.53 5.71 -11.81
CA ALA A 147 7.12 4.31 -11.78
C ALA A 147 5.92 4.05 -12.72
N ALA A 148 4.94 4.96 -12.75
CA ALA A 148 3.82 4.90 -13.69
C ALA A 148 4.30 4.93 -15.14
N ARG A 149 5.17 5.87 -15.50
CA ARG A 149 5.75 5.96 -16.85
C ARG A 149 6.57 4.73 -17.24
N HIS A 150 7.35 4.18 -16.31
CA HIS A 150 8.10 2.95 -16.57
C HIS A 150 7.15 1.79 -16.87
N LEU A 151 6.16 1.56 -16.05
CA LEU A 151 5.18 0.48 -16.22
C LEU A 151 4.38 0.66 -17.53
N SER A 152 3.94 1.89 -17.85
CA SER A 152 3.24 2.18 -19.12
C SER A 152 4.10 1.82 -20.33
N ARG A 153 5.41 2.12 -20.31
CA ARG A 153 6.34 1.72 -21.37
C ARG A 153 6.55 0.21 -21.45
N THR A 154 6.61 -0.47 -20.31
CA THR A 154 6.73 -1.94 -20.28
C THR A 154 5.48 -2.58 -20.89
N ILE A 155 4.28 -2.07 -20.60
CA ILE A 155 3.02 -2.55 -21.20
C ILE A 155 3.01 -2.27 -22.70
N ALA A 156 3.43 -1.07 -23.14
CA ALA A 156 3.52 -0.74 -24.56
C ALA A 156 4.50 -1.65 -25.29
N HIS A 157 5.71 -1.88 -24.74
CA HIS A 157 6.68 -2.81 -25.31
C HIS A 157 6.11 -4.23 -25.42
N LEU A 158 5.44 -4.72 -24.39
CA LEU A 158 4.80 -6.04 -24.44
C LEU A 158 3.75 -6.12 -25.57
N ARG A 159 2.91 -5.10 -25.73
CA ARG A 159 1.87 -5.02 -26.75
C ARG A 159 2.46 -4.92 -28.15
N ASP A 160 3.38 -3.96 -28.36
CA ASP A 160 3.81 -3.51 -29.68
C ASP A 160 4.96 -4.37 -30.26
N ASP A 161 5.83 -4.90 -29.39
CA ASP A 161 7.05 -5.60 -29.83
C ASP A 161 6.98 -7.12 -29.57
N VAL A 162 6.16 -7.59 -28.62
CA VAL A 162 6.09 -9.02 -28.28
C VAL A 162 4.77 -9.65 -28.75
N LEU A 163 3.63 -9.04 -28.38
CA LEU A 163 2.31 -9.61 -28.68
C LEU A 163 1.76 -9.21 -30.06
N SER A 164 2.41 -8.32 -30.78
CA SER A 164 2.06 -7.93 -32.14
C SER A 164 2.46 -8.99 -33.18
N ASP A 165 3.40 -9.87 -32.86
CA ASP A 165 3.93 -10.90 -33.73
C ASP A 165 3.79 -12.28 -33.08
N ALA A 166 3.02 -13.18 -33.74
CA ALA A 166 2.77 -14.53 -33.24
C ALA A 166 4.04 -15.39 -33.17
N GLU A 167 4.98 -15.21 -34.10
CA GLU A 167 6.25 -15.96 -34.09
C GLU A 167 7.10 -15.58 -32.87
N ILE A 168 7.07 -14.32 -32.48
CA ILE A 168 7.76 -13.83 -31.29
C ILE A 168 7.05 -14.26 -30.01
N ALA A 169 5.72 -14.06 -29.95
CA ALA A 169 4.91 -14.37 -28.77
C ALA A 169 4.88 -15.88 -28.45
N ASP A 170 4.99 -16.76 -29.46
CA ASP A 170 5.01 -18.22 -29.29
C ASP A 170 6.40 -18.77 -28.90
N GLN A 171 7.46 -17.91 -28.86
CA GLN A 171 8.77 -18.32 -28.34
C GLN A 171 8.74 -18.39 -26.80
N PRO A 172 8.87 -19.60 -26.20
CA PRO A 172 8.66 -19.77 -24.76
C PRO A 172 9.56 -18.89 -23.88
N LEU A 173 10.81 -18.69 -24.28
CA LEU A 173 11.76 -17.85 -23.54
C LEU A 173 11.40 -16.38 -23.60
N ILE A 174 10.98 -15.88 -24.76
CA ILE A 174 10.55 -14.50 -24.93
C ILE A 174 9.28 -14.26 -24.12
N ALA A 175 8.27 -15.11 -24.26
CA ALA A 175 7.02 -15.04 -23.54
C ALA A 175 7.23 -15.05 -22.00
N ALA A 176 8.05 -15.97 -21.50
CA ALA A 176 8.34 -16.07 -20.07
C ALA A 176 9.09 -14.84 -19.55
N THR A 177 10.11 -14.37 -20.28
CA THR A 177 10.92 -13.21 -19.87
C THR A 177 10.09 -11.93 -19.90
N ALA A 178 9.25 -11.73 -20.91
CA ALA A 178 8.37 -10.57 -21.02
C ALA A 178 7.33 -10.55 -19.88
N ALA A 179 6.72 -11.70 -19.56
CA ALA A 179 5.81 -11.83 -18.43
C ALA A 179 6.49 -11.52 -17.09
N GLN A 180 7.71 -12.05 -16.86
CA GLN A 180 8.51 -11.76 -15.66
C GLN A 180 8.92 -10.29 -15.57
N HIS A 181 9.30 -9.67 -16.70
CA HIS A 181 9.65 -8.25 -16.75
C HIS A 181 8.44 -7.36 -16.41
N LEU A 182 7.25 -7.69 -16.94
CA LEU A 182 6.01 -7.02 -16.58
C LEU A 182 5.71 -7.18 -15.08
N ALA A 183 5.78 -8.39 -14.53
CA ALA A 183 5.55 -8.64 -13.11
C ALA A 183 6.53 -7.88 -12.21
N ALA A 184 7.81 -7.84 -12.56
CA ALA A 184 8.83 -7.04 -11.86
C ALA A 184 8.50 -5.54 -11.90
N SER A 185 8.07 -5.04 -13.07
CA SER A 185 7.67 -3.63 -13.25
C SER A 185 6.42 -3.27 -12.44
N VAL A 186 5.45 -4.19 -12.32
CA VAL A 186 4.27 -4.04 -11.46
C VAL A 186 4.67 -3.97 -9.99
N LEU A 187 5.53 -4.89 -9.51
CA LEU A 187 6.03 -4.90 -8.14
C LEU A 187 6.80 -3.61 -7.81
N ALA A 188 7.62 -3.12 -8.74
CA ALA A 188 8.34 -1.86 -8.58
C ALA A 188 7.40 -0.64 -8.57
N ALA A 189 6.31 -0.68 -9.35
CA ALA A 189 5.43 0.45 -9.52
C ALA A 189 4.42 0.60 -8.37
N PHE A 190 3.80 -0.48 -7.91
CA PHE A 190 2.73 -0.42 -6.92
C PHE A 190 3.22 -0.76 -5.50
N PRO A 191 2.59 -0.18 -4.45
CA PRO A 191 2.71 -0.70 -3.08
C PRO A 191 2.29 -2.18 -3.05
N ASN A 192 3.07 -3.04 -2.38
CA ASN A 192 2.82 -4.47 -2.36
C ASN A 192 3.46 -5.17 -1.16
N THR A 193 2.94 -6.36 -0.82
CA THR A 193 3.39 -7.13 0.34
C THR A 193 4.76 -7.78 0.18
N ALA A 194 5.30 -7.91 -1.03
CA ALA A 194 6.64 -8.47 -1.26
C ALA A 194 7.74 -7.48 -0.87
N LEU A 195 7.55 -6.21 -1.20
CA LEU A 195 8.44 -5.12 -0.77
C LEU A 195 8.15 -4.69 0.68
N ASP A 196 6.98 -5.01 1.19
CA ASP A 196 6.55 -4.79 2.57
C ASP A 196 6.94 -5.95 3.50
N GLY A 197 7.83 -6.85 3.09
CA GLY A 197 8.50 -7.85 3.94
C GLY A 197 9.29 -7.18 5.08
N PRO A 198 9.83 -7.93 6.07
CA PRO A 198 10.43 -7.35 7.28
C PRO A 198 11.50 -6.27 7.05
N ALA A 199 12.00 -6.12 5.83
CA ALA A 199 12.97 -5.10 5.44
C ALA A 199 12.34 -3.84 4.79
N ALA A 200 11.08 -3.88 4.34
CA ALA A 200 10.44 -2.82 3.54
C ALA A 200 9.29 -2.09 4.25
N HIS A 201 9.10 -2.28 5.54
CA HIS A 201 8.15 -1.51 6.36
C HIS A 201 8.58 -0.03 6.51
N GLY A 202 8.96 0.60 5.39
CA GLY A 202 9.67 1.87 5.37
C GLY A 202 8.85 3.15 5.28
N ALA A 203 7.57 3.17 4.91
CA ALA A 203 6.84 4.43 4.82
C ALA A 203 5.44 4.45 5.48
N ASP A 204 4.63 3.39 5.37
CA ASP A 204 3.26 3.38 5.94
C ASP A 204 3.10 2.42 7.14
N ALA A 205 4.05 1.50 7.35
CA ALA A 205 4.10 0.69 8.57
C ALA A 205 4.64 1.48 9.77
N HIS A 206 5.32 2.60 9.57
CA HIS A 206 5.87 3.42 10.64
C HIS A 206 4.82 3.88 11.66
N PRO A 207 3.60 4.34 11.29
CA PRO A 207 2.58 4.68 12.27
C PRO A 207 2.11 3.48 13.10
N ALA A 208 2.01 2.29 12.49
CA ALA A 208 1.61 1.07 13.22
C ALA A 208 2.75 0.53 14.11
N VAL A 209 4.00 0.57 13.62
CA VAL A 209 5.20 0.23 14.40
C VAL A 209 5.35 1.19 15.57
N LEU A 210 5.26 2.49 15.33
CA LEU A 210 5.35 3.51 16.38
C LEU A 210 4.23 3.38 17.39
N ARG A 211 3.00 3.13 16.95
CA ARG A 211 1.86 2.91 17.88
C ARG A 211 2.09 1.71 18.79
N ARG A 212 2.55 0.55 18.25
CA ARG A 212 2.90 -0.62 19.07
C ARG A 212 4.06 -0.35 20.00
N ALA A 213 5.10 0.31 19.51
CA ALA A 213 6.27 0.66 20.30
C ALA A 213 5.94 1.64 21.43
N LEU A 214 5.11 2.66 21.16
CA LEU A 214 4.66 3.63 22.15
C LEU A 214 3.75 2.99 23.19
N ALA A 215 2.79 2.15 22.78
CA ALA A 215 1.95 1.38 23.70
C ALA A 215 2.80 0.48 24.61
N TYR A 216 3.77 -0.26 24.05
CA TYR A 216 4.67 -1.08 24.85
C TYR A 216 5.51 -0.26 25.86
N ILE A 217 5.99 0.92 25.45
CA ILE A 217 6.73 1.83 26.33
C ILE A 217 5.83 2.32 27.48
N ASP A 218 4.58 2.67 27.20
CA ASP A 218 3.62 3.13 28.24
C ASP A 218 3.27 2.02 29.22
N ASP A 219 2.98 0.82 28.71
CA ASP A 219 2.56 -0.34 29.52
C ASP A 219 3.69 -0.92 30.41
N HIS A 220 4.97 -0.66 30.06
CA HIS A 220 6.14 -1.25 30.75
C HIS A 220 7.13 -0.20 31.23
N ALA A 221 6.69 1.04 31.40
CA ALA A 221 7.57 2.15 31.79
C ALA A 221 8.26 1.95 33.15
N ASP A 222 7.64 1.23 34.07
CA ASP A 222 8.12 0.89 35.41
C ASP A 222 9.16 -0.25 35.44
N GLN A 223 9.29 -0.99 34.32
CA GLN A 223 10.13 -2.20 34.21
C GLN A 223 11.47 -1.90 33.55
N PRO A 224 12.49 -2.77 33.69
CA PRO A 224 13.73 -2.66 32.96
C PRO A 224 13.54 -3.01 31.49
N VAL A 225 13.22 -2.01 30.66
CA VAL A 225 12.98 -2.14 29.21
C VAL A 225 14.22 -1.76 28.42
N THR A 226 14.61 -2.61 27.48
CA THR A 226 15.69 -2.37 26.52
C THR A 226 15.13 -1.97 25.14
N VAL A 227 15.97 -1.40 24.28
CA VAL A 227 15.59 -1.10 22.90
C VAL A 227 15.22 -2.37 22.10
N ALA A 228 15.81 -3.51 22.45
CA ALA A 228 15.50 -4.80 21.84
C ALA A 228 14.09 -5.28 22.19
N ASP A 229 13.65 -5.10 23.44
CA ASP A 229 12.30 -5.44 23.89
C ASP A 229 11.24 -4.62 23.15
N ILE A 230 11.48 -3.31 23.01
CA ILE A 230 10.59 -2.42 22.26
C ILE A 230 10.52 -2.83 20.78
N ALA A 231 11.65 -3.21 20.19
CA ALA A 231 11.71 -3.66 18.79
C ALA A 231 10.97 -4.98 18.59
N ALA A 232 11.13 -5.93 19.52
CA ALA A 232 10.43 -7.20 19.51
C ALA A 232 8.90 -7.02 19.64
N ALA A 233 8.45 -6.18 20.58
CA ALA A 233 7.03 -5.86 20.76
C ALA A 233 6.41 -5.15 19.54
N ALA A 234 7.21 -4.35 18.86
CA ALA A 234 6.78 -3.69 17.61
C ALA A 234 6.91 -4.60 16.37
N HIS A 235 7.45 -5.81 16.50
CA HIS A 235 7.73 -6.78 15.44
C HIS A 235 8.68 -6.25 14.35
N VAL A 236 9.73 -5.56 14.76
CA VAL A 236 10.74 -5.00 13.85
C VAL A 236 12.16 -5.19 14.39
N THR A 237 13.17 -4.94 13.56
CA THR A 237 14.57 -4.88 14.03
C THR A 237 14.83 -3.59 14.79
N VAL A 238 15.83 -3.60 15.69
CA VAL A 238 16.28 -2.40 16.44
C VAL A 238 16.60 -1.24 15.48
N ARG A 239 17.24 -1.53 14.35
CA ARG A 239 17.59 -0.50 13.34
C ARG A 239 16.35 0.12 12.71
N ALA A 240 15.34 -0.70 12.36
CA ALA A 240 14.07 -0.21 11.80
C ALA A 240 13.29 0.62 12.83
N LEU A 241 13.26 0.18 14.10
CA LEU A 241 12.66 0.95 15.19
C LEU A 241 13.32 2.33 15.37
N GLN A 242 14.66 2.36 15.45
CA GLN A 242 15.41 3.61 15.61
C GLN A 242 15.20 4.57 14.44
N TYR A 243 15.14 4.03 13.22
CA TYR A 243 14.83 4.82 12.03
C TYR A 243 13.43 5.42 12.09
N ALA A 244 12.41 4.62 12.48
CA ALA A 244 11.03 5.07 12.63
C ALA A 244 10.90 6.22 13.66
N PHE A 245 11.53 6.06 14.83
CA PHE A 245 11.52 7.10 15.87
C PHE A 245 12.19 8.39 15.44
N ARG A 246 13.35 8.31 14.76
CA ARG A 246 14.03 9.50 14.23
C ARG A 246 13.21 10.22 13.16
N ARG A 247 12.64 9.44 12.22
CA ARG A 247 11.93 10.01 11.08
C ARG A 247 10.60 10.67 11.45
N HIS A 248 9.87 10.12 12.41
CA HIS A 248 8.48 10.54 12.69
C HIS A 248 8.32 11.28 14.03
N LEU A 249 9.22 11.09 14.98
CA LEU A 249 9.14 11.67 16.30
C LEU A 249 10.37 12.52 16.66
N ASP A 250 11.33 12.61 15.74
CA ASP A 250 12.62 13.31 15.92
C ASP A 250 13.31 12.95 17.28
N THR A 251 13.19 11.66 17.67
CA THR A 251 13.71 11.17 18.95
C THR A 251 14.26 9.75 18.82
N THR A 252 14.68 9.15 19.94
CA THR A 252 15.05 7.73 20.00
C THR A 252 14.08 6.97 20.91
N PRO A 253 13.94 5.61 20.73
CA PRO A 253 13.06 4.80 21.58
C PRO A 253 13.36 4.96 23.09
N LEU A 254 14.64 4.96 23.46
CA LEU A 254 15.05 5.13 24.88
C LEU A 254 14.87 6.55 25.40
N ALA A 255 14.98 7.56 24.55
CA ALA A 255 14.64 8.95 24.94
C ALA A 255 13.14 9.09 25.18
N GLN A 256 12.32 8.45 24.38
CA GLN A 256 10.86 8.40 24.58
C GLN A 256 10.50 7.66 25.87
N LEU A 257 11.07 6.48 26.14
CA LEU A 257 10.89 5.76 27.39
C LEU A 257 11.24 6.63 28.60
N ARG A 258 12.38 7.35 28.53
CA ARG A 258 12.80 8.25 29.61
C ARG A 258 11.80 9.39 29.82
N ARG A 259 11.20 9.91 28.75
CA ARG A 259 10.18 10.96 28.81
C ARG A 259 8.89 10.46 29.47
N VAL A 260 8.44 9.26 29.12
CA VAL A 260 7.26 8.62 29.75
C VAL A 260 7.51 8.38 31.24
N ARG A 261 8.66 7.82 31.62
CA ARG A 261 9.05 7.63 33.02
C ARG A 261 9.07 8.93 33.80
N LEU A 262 9.56 9.99 33.19
CA LEU A 262 9.59 11.31 33.83
C LEU A 262 8.19 11.86 34.06
N ALA A 263 7.25 11.62 33.13
CA ALA A 263 5.85 12.01 33.30
C ALA A 263 5.17 11.25 34.44
N HIS A 264 5.39 9.95 34.53
CA HIS A 264 4.87 9.16 35.65
C HIS A 264 5.46 9.58 37.00
N ALA A 265 6.77 9.81 37.05
CA ALA A 265 7.41 10.34 38.25
C ALA A 265 6.83 11.70 38.64
N HIS A 266 6.53 12.57 37.69
CA HIS A 266 5.89 13.87 37.95
C HIS A 266 4.48 13.68 38.53
N HIS A 267 3.65 12.82 37.94
CA HIS A 267 2.31 12.55 38.46
C HIS A 267 2.35 12.00 39.90
N GLU A 268 3.30 11.11 40.17
CA GLU A 268 3.47 10.57 41.53
C GLU A 268 3.95 11.62 42.53
N LEU A 269 4.88 12.54 42.14
CA LEU A 269 5.30 13.67 42.97
C LEU A 269 4.19 14.66 43.28
N VAL A 270 3.25 14.85 42.33
CA VAL A 270 2.07 15.70 42.53
C VAL A 270 1.03 15.08 43.44
N ALA A 271 0.87 13.73 43.31
CA ALA A 271 -0.15 12.99 44.08
C ALA A 271 0.28 12.61 45.51
N ALA A 272 1.58 12.61 45.80
CA ALA A 272 2.12 12.18 47.09
C ALA A 272 1.94 13.26 48.15
N GLY A 273 1.46 12.85 49.34
CA GLY A 273 1.39 13.70 50.50
C GLY A 273 2.77 14.01 51.13
N PRO A 274 2.89 15.16 51.86
CA PRO A 274 4.12 15.50 52.51
C PRO A 274 4.58 14.44 53.54
N GLY A 275 5.78 13.86 53.33
CA GLY A 275 6.35 12.84 54.23
C GLY A 275 5.98 11.39 53.91
N GLU A 276 5.11 11.09 52.94
CA GLU A 276 4.73 9.74 52.56
C GLU A 276 5.84 9.03 51.75
N VAL A 277 6.55 9.77 50.92
CA VAL A 277 7.56 9.22 50.00
C VAL A 277 8.65 10.31 49.72
N THR A 278 9.84 9.88 49.39
CA THR A 278 10.94 10.78 49.00
C THR A 278 11.09 10.93 47.50
N VAL A 279 11.63 12.04 47.04
CA VAL A 279 12.00 12.27 45.62
C VAL A 279 12.91 11.14 45.10
N THR A 280 13.83 10.65 45.97
CA THR A 280 14.76 9.59 45.58
C THR A 280 14.06 8.24 45.35
N GLU A 281 13.09 7.91 46.18
CA GLU A 281 12.29 6.67 46.02
C GLU A 281 11.44 6.70 44.74
N ILE A 282 10.78 7.84 44.48
CA ILE A 282 10.00 7.99 43.22
C ILE A 282 10.93 7.93 42.01
N ALA A 283 12.07 8.64 42.04
CA ALA A 283 13.04 8.58 40.95
C ALA A 283 13.55 7.14 40.69
N ALA A 284 13.87 6.40 41.75
CA ALA A 284 14.34 5.02 41.64
C ALA A 284 13.28 4.06 41.08
N ARG A 285 12.02 4.22 41.51
CA ARG A 285 10.87 3.42 41.02
C ARG A 285 10.70 3.55 39.51
N TRP A 286 10.89 4.76 38.99
CA TRP A 286 10.81 5.05 37.57
C TRP A 286 12.14 4.90 36.81
N GLY A 287 13.10 4.17 37.41
CA GLY A 287 14.36 3.80 36.75
C GLY A 287 15.40 4.91 36.64
N PHE A 288 15.30 5.97 37.44
CA PHE A 288 16.30 7.00 37.53
C PHE A 288 17.26 6.74 38.70
N HIS A 289 18.33 6.01 38.45
CA HIS A 289 19.29 5.59 39.48
C HIS A 289 20.27 6.71 39.92
N HIS A 290 20.23 7.87 39.27
CA HIS A 290 21.08 9.02 39.61
C HIS A 290 20.24 10.27 39.99
N PRO A 291 19.99 10.53 41.28
CA PRO A 291 19.11 11.60 41.74
C PRO A 291 19.47 13.01 41.19
N GLY A 292 20.75 13.30 41.06
CA GLY A 292 21.20 14.60 40.52
C GLY A 292 20.85 14.78 39.03
N ARG A 293 20.99 13.70 38.21
CA ARG A 293 20.60 13.72 36.80
C ARG A 293 19.09 13.77 36.63
N PHE A 294 18.35 13.09 37.50
CA PHE A 294 16.89 13.16 37.55
C PHE A 294 16.42 14.57 37.84
N ALA A 295 16.97 15.22 38.90
CA ALA A 295 16.60 16.57 39.31
C ALA A 295 16.90 17.61 38.22
N SER A 296 18.02 17.48 37.50
CA SER A 296 18.34 18.34 36.35
C SER A 296 17.33 18.15 35.21
N LEU A 297 17.10 16.89 34.76
CA LEU A 297 16.15 16.58 33.71
C LEU A 297 14.71 17.02 34.05
N TYR A 298 14.31 16.83 35.29
CA TYR A 298 13.01 17.24 35.80
C TYR A 298 12.83 18.75 35.73
N ARG A 299 13.83 19.50 36.20
CA ARG A 299 13.84 20.98 36.19
C ARG A 299 13.82 21.53 34.77
N ASP A 300 14.58 20.91 33.86
CA ASP A 300 14.59 21.29 32.44
C ASP A 300 13.23 21.13 31.80
N THR A 301 12.47 20.08 32.19
CA THR A 301 11.15 19.76 31.65
C THR A 301 10.03 20.55 32.31
N TYR A 302 9.97 20.60 33.63
CA TYR A 302 8.83 21.16 34.38
C TYR A 302 9.09 22.55 34.98
N ARG A 303 10.30 23.08 34.81
CA ARG A 303 10.71 24.41 35.31
C ARG A 303 10.62 24.59 36.85
N LYS A 304 10.48 23.48 37.58
CA LYS A 304 10.45 23.36 39.03
C LYS A 304 11.35 22.22 39.48
N ALA A 305 11.90 22.30 40.69
CA ALA A 305 12.65 21.19 41.25
C ALA A 305 11.68 20.08 41.73
N PRO A 306 12.07 18.78 41.70
CA PRO A 306 11.21 17.69 42.14
C PRO A 306 10.72 17.83 43.59
N HIS A 307 11.58 18.33 44.48
CA HIS A 307 11.23 18.58 45.90
C HIS A 307 10.21 19.69 46.07
N GLU A 308 10.24 20.72 45.20
CA GLU A 308 9.25 21.81 45.21
C GLU A 308 7.86 21.27 44.76
N THR A 309 7.83 20.33 43.81
CA THR A 309 6.59 19.70 43.39
C THR A 309 6.01 18.82 44.50
N LEU A 310 6.86 18.03 45.19
CA LEU A 310 6.46 17.17 46.30
C LEU A 310 5.97 17.98 47.52
N ALA A 311 6.52 19.18 47.76
CA ALA A 311 6.14 20.03 48.89
C ALA A 311 4.87 20.88 48.62
N GLY A 312 4.48 21.03 47.37
CA GLY A 312 3.38 21.91 46.96
C GLY A 312 2.15 21.15 46.40
N GLY A 313 2.14 19.81 46.53
CA GLY A 313 1.02 18.93 46.21
C GLY A 313 -0.02 18.84 47.31
#